data_a7d1543212e0c50470eeca2bf9076e5b
#
_entry.id   a7d1543212e0c50470eeca2bf9076e5b
#
_cell.length_a   1.000
_cell.length_b   1.000
_cell.length_c   1.000
_cell.angle_alpha   90.00
_cell.angle_beta   90.00
_cell.angle_gamma   90.00
#
_symmetry.space_group_name_H-M   'P 1'
#
loop_
_entity.id
_entity.type
_entity.pdbx_description
1 polymer ?
#
loop_
_entity_poly.entity_id
_entity_poly.type
_entity_poly.pdbx_seq_one_letter_code
_entity_poly.pdbx_strand_id
1 'polypeptide(L)'
;MISYLVLVFLLFFPFFFGHRTPPGPFFMFLKNTCQIVTAVNEFLFSTSPKVVPVVAYSLYNAFGLRGLCMEFLHFILGLSPILWLIFALIVLKWPTYKAAFGSLLVSIILGMTVWNESLINCLTASLEGFLMALWPIIIVIIAAVYTYNLSLKTGAMDVIKRLLSSVSSDARVLALIIAWCFGGFMEGMAGFGTAVAIPASMLVGLGFEPLMACLLCLIANGVPTPFGSIGIPTVTLANLLNLENTTLSFIQTIQLSPFILLCPILIVMIVGKGFKGLKDIWFITLMSGISFLIPQLAVAKFVGAELSIVIGAVVSMVVTILLALKTKPNPEYALDIPAGEKITVSTAMRSFAPFIFIFIFLLSTSKIVAPVNTFLAQFSSTVTVYSGENPGSLTFSWINTPGVWIFLSAFLGGLIQKATAQQYISTLVETVKQMTQTMITMLCVLGCAKVMGYSGMIASIAAFAISVTGSFYPIVAPWLGCLGTFVTGSGTSSGVLFGAVQSSAAETLQSNIYWMVGLNSLGVAAGKMISPQSIAIALSSVDRQGEDSKLLSKVIPYAVFFIVLMSVIAFVGNMFF
;
A
#
# COMPACT_ATOMS: atom_id res chain seq x y z
N MET A 1 22.05 6.36 28.33
CA MET A 1 21.66 6.06 26.94
C MET A 1 20.30 5.37 26.85
N ILE A 2 20.04 4.31 27.63
CA ILE A 2 18.74 3.60 27.69
C ILE A 2 17.59 4.53 28.12
N SER A 3 17.84 5.40 29.12
CA SER A 3 16.84 6.36 29.60
C SER A 3 16.41 7.40 28.55
N TYR A 4 17.30 7.78 27.63
CA TYR A 4 17.00 8.71 26.52
C TYR A 4 16.19 8.04 25.41
N LEU A 5 16.42 6.76 25.12
CA LEU A 5 15.65 5.99 24.12
C LEU A 5 14.23 5.69 24.61
N VAL A 6 14.07 5.37 25.90
CA VAL A 6 12.76 5.22 26.55
C VAL A 6 12.02 6.56 26.58
N LEU A 7 12.70 7.67 26.78
CA LEU A 7 12.11 9.02 26.75
C LEU A 7 11.63 9.40 25.36
N VAL A 8 12.37 9.03 24.31
CA VAL A 8 11.95 9.26 22.89
C VAL A 8 10.70 8.44 22.57
N PHE A 9 10.62 7.18 23.01
CA PHE A 9 9.42 6.35 22.81
C PHE A 9 8.22 6.88 23.61
N LEU A 10 8.44 7.36 24.83
CA LEU A 10 7.41 8.00 25.68
C LEU A 10 6.95 9.36 25.16
N LEU A 11 7.77 10.10 24.42
CA LEU A 11 7.40 11.37 23.80
C LEU A 11 6.54 11.20 22.55
N PHE A 12 6.63 10.06 21.85
CA PHE A 12 5.79 9.78 20.70
C PHE A 12 4.46 9.09 21.04
N PHE A 13 4.39 8.38 22.17
CA PHE A 13 3.18 7.64 22.60
C PHE A 13 2.00 8.54 23.02
N PRO A 14 2.17 9.70 23.70
CA PRO A 14 1.06 10.60 24.07
C PRO A 14 0.40 11.30 22.88
N PHE A 15 1.06 11.38 21.72
CA PHE A 15 0.48 11.96 20.51
C PHE A 15 -0.63 11.08 19.91
N PHE A 16 -0.64 9.78 20.25
CA PHE A 16 -1.60 8.80 19.72
C PHE A 16 -2.75 8.49 20.69
N PHE A 17 -2.59 8.72 22.00
CA PHE A 17 -3.62 8.40 22.99
C PHE A 17 -3.86 9.59 23.92
N GLY A 18 -4.94 10.31 23.65
CA GLY A 18 -5.35 11.46 24.47
C GLY A 18 -5.49 11.13 25.97
N HIS A 19 -5.25 12.11 26.81
CA HIS A 19 -5.03 12.14 28.26
C HIS A 19 -6.08 11.52 29.21
N ARG A 20 -6.93 10.55 28.79
CA ARG A 20 -8.06 10.07 29.65
C ARG A 20 -8.31 8.56 29.63
N THR A 21 -7.28 7.74 29.71
CA THR A 21 -7.47 6.30 30.01
C THR A 21 -6.60 5.89 31.19
N PRO A 22 -7.10 5.04 32.13
CA PRO A 22 -6.25 4.51 33.19
C PRO A 22 -5.10 3.70 32.60
N PRO A 23 -3.92 3.74 33.19
CA PRO A 23 -2.73 3.06 32.67
C PRO A 23 -2.99 1.56 32.59
N GLY A 24 -2.98 1.01 31.39
CA GLY A 24 -3.07 -0.42 31.15
C GLY A 24 -1.86 -1.19 31.75
N PRO A 25 -1.92 -2.53 31.79
CA PRO A 25 -0.86 -3.38 32.37
C PRO A 25 0.55 -3.05 31.91
N PHE A 26 0.69 -2.60 30.67
CA PHE A 26 1.96 -2.17 30.07
C PHE A 26 2.52 -0.89 30.70
N PHE A 27 1.69 0.08 31.03
CA PHE A 27 2.12 1.32 31.71
C PHE A 27 2.50 1.05 33.17
N MET A 28 1.80 0.13 33.82
CA MET A 28 2.17 -0.38 35.14
C MET A 28 3.50 -1.12 35.10
N PHE A 29 3.70 -1.95 34.07
CA PHE A 29 4.95 -2.67 33.84
C PHE A 29 6.13 -1.70 33.61
N LEU A 30 6.01 -0.71 32.73
CA LEU A 30 7.03 0.31 32.49
C LEU A 30 7.31 1.16 33.75
N LYS A 31 6.28 1.54 34.48
CA LYS A 31 6.42 2.31 35.73
C LYS A 31 7.13 1.48 36.79
N ASN A 32 6.78 0.21 36.93
CA ASN A 32 7.43 -0.71 37.86
C ASN A 32 8.86 -1.02 37.44
N THR A 33 9.12 -1.21 36.15
CA THR A 33 10.46 -1.43 35.62
C THR A 33 11.34 -0.17 35.79
N CYS A 34 10.80 1.03 35.56
CA CYS A 34 11.52 2.28 35.81
C CYS A 34 11.79 2.50 37.30
N GLN A 35 10.83 2.18 38.19
CA GLN A 35 11.04 2.26 39.63
C GLN A 35 12.06 1.22 40.14
N ILE A 36 12.03 0.01 39.59
CA ILE A 36 13.03 -1.05 39.89
C ILE A 36 14.42 -0.61 39.40
N VAL A 37 14.53 -0.08 38.19
CA VAL A 37 15.83 0.42 37.66
C VAL A 37 16.33 1.62 38.47
N THR A 38 15.45 2.51 38.93
CA THR A 38 15.85 3.65 39.77
C THR A 38 16.23 3.18 41.15
N ALA A 39 15.48 2.28 41.78
CA ALA A 39 15.79 1.69 43.07
C ALA A 39 17.09 0.85 43.06
N VAL A 40 17.30 0.09 41.97
CA VAL A 40 18.56 -0.65 41.75
C VAL A 40 19.74 0.31 41.55
N ASN A 41 19.56 1.41 40.81
CA ASN A 41 20.59 2.44 40.66
C ASN A 41 20.89 3.14 42.00
N GLU A 42 19.87 3.54 42.76
CA GLU A 42 20.08 4.14 44.11
C GLU A 42 20.72 3.15 45.06
N PHE A 43 20.35 1.87 45.04
CA PHE A 43 21.00 0.81 45.83
C PHE A 43 22.46 0.56 45.39
N LEU A 44 22.72 0.61 44.07
CA LEU A 44 24.06 0.45 43.48
C LEU A 44 25.02 1.60 43.85
N PHE A 45 24.50 2.82 44.02
CA PHE A 45 25.32 3.97 44.42
C PHE A 45 25.50 4.08 45.94
N SER A 46 24.71 3.36 46.76
CA SER A 46 24.75 3.45 48.23
C SER A 46 25.52 2.34 48.92
N THR A 47 25.92 1.27 48.20
CA THR A 47 26.58 0.09 48.78
C THR A 47 28.01 -0.13 48.23
N SER A 48 28.90 -0.77 49.06
CA SER A 48 30.31 -1.01 48.75
C SER A 48 30.53 -1.71 47.39
N PRO A 49 31.53 -1.29 46.58
CA PRO A 49 31.69 -1.70 45.18
C PRO A 49 32.02 -3.18 44.93
N LYS A 50 32.17 -4.01 45.97
CA LYS A 50 32.52 -5.44 45.83
C LYS A 50 31.32 -6.41 45.88
N VAL A 51 30.19 -6.02 46.43
CA VAL A 51 28.99 -6.91 46.60
C VAL A 51 27.93 -6.67 45.51
N VAL A 52 27.92 -5.49 44.99
CA VAL A 52 26.93 -5.01 44.00
C VAL A 52 26.87 -5.81 42.70
N PRO A 53 28.00 -6.22 42.06
CA PRO A 53 27.92 -6.94 40.79
C PRO A 53 27.26 -8.32 40.89
N VAL A 54 27.48 -9.01 42.03
CA VAL A 54 27.00 -10.39 42.19
C VAL A 54 25.49 -10.45 42.50
N VAL A 55 25.00 -9.55 43.35
CA VAL A 55 23.56 -9.49 43.68
C VAL A 55 22.73 -8.95 42.52
N ALA A 56 23.22 -7.91 41.86
CA ALA A 56 22.58 -7.38 40.65
C ALA A 56 22.57 -8.42 39.52
N TYR A 57 23.65 -9.16 39.33
CA TYR A 57 23.76 -10.24 38.35
C TYR A 57 22.85 -11.43 38.68
N SER A 58 22.73 -11.79 39.96
CA SER A 58 21.83 -12.87 40.41
C SER A 58 20.34 -12.47 40.30
N LEU A 59 19.98 -11.25 40.67
CA LEU A 59 18.63 -10.72 40.50
C LEU A 59 18.26 -10.56 39.01
N TYR A 60 19.18 -10.08 38.18
CA TYR A 60 19.01 -9.93 36.72
C TYR A 60 18.78 -11.29 36.03
N ASN A 61 19.46 -12.36 36.51
CA ASN A 61 19.21 -13.73 35.99
C ASN A 61 17.98 -14.39 36.60
N ALA A 62 17.68 -14.17 37.90
CA ALA A 62 16.56 -14.79 38.60
C ALA A 62 15.17 -14.30 38.10
N PHE A 63 15.07 -13.05 37.64
CA PHE A 63 13.82 -12.47 37.13
C PHE A 63 13.63 -12.60 35.62
N GLY A 64 14.48 -13.34 34.90
CA GLY A 64 14.38 -13.47 33.44
C GLY A 64 14.61 -12.16 32.68
N LEU A 65 15.01 -11.09 33.38
CA LEU A 65 15.24 -9.74 32.83
C LEU A 65 16.31 -9.73 31.74
N ARG A 66 17.26 -10.68 31.81
CA ARG A 66 18.30 -10.84 30.78
C ARG A 66 17.71 -11.28 29.45
N GLY A 67 16.78 -12.23 29.45
CA GLY A 67 16.09 -12.69 28.26
C GLY A 67 15.30 -11.56 27.60
N LEU A 68 14.46 -10.89 28.38
CA LEU A 68 13.61 -9.80 27.90
C LEU A 68 14.43 -8.58 27.38
N CYS A 69 15.55 -8.27 28.04
CA CYS A 69 16.44 -7.19 27.61
C CYS A 69 17.16 -7.54 26.30
N MET A 70 17.57 -8.79 26.11
CA MET A 70 18.18 -9.26 24.87
C MET A 70 17.15 -9.32 23.73
N GLU A 71 15.93 -9.79 23.99
CA GLU A 71 14.84 -9.77 23.01
C GLU A 71 14.50 -8.34 22.57
N PHE A 72 14.39 -7.40 23.53
CA PHE A 72 14.17 -5.99 23.24
C PHE A 72 15.31 -5.37 22.42
N LEU A 73 16.58 -5.72 22.73
CA LEU A 73 17.74 -5.25 21.98
C LEU A 73 17.70 -5.79 20.54
N HIS A 74 17.46 -7.09 20.36
CA HIS A 74 17.31 -7.69 19.02
C HIS A 74 16.13 -7.09 18.25
N PHE A 75 15.02 -6.79 18.94
CA PHE A 75 13.88 -6.08 18.34
C PHE A 75 14.28 -4.71 17.79
N ILE A 76 14.94 -3.87 18.61
CA ILE A 76 15.37 -2.52 18.18
C ILE A 76 16.41 -2.60 17.06
N LEU A 77 17.39 -3.50 17.18
CA LEU A 77 18.40 -3.68 16.13
C LEU A 77 17.79 -4.26 14.87
N GLY A 78 16.89 -5.24 14.96
CA GLY A 78 16.17 -5.78 13.82
C GLY A 78 15.28 -4.75 13.14
N LEU A 79 14.65 -3.85 13.90
CA LEU A 79 13.82 -2.77 13.39
C LEU A 79 14.64 -1.61 12.78
N SER A 80 15.93 -1.52 13.09
CA SER A 80 16.74 -0.35 12.71
C SER A 80 16.89 -0.10 11.20
N PRO A 81 16.86 -1.08 10.27
CA PRO A 81 16.78 -0.77 8.83
C PRO A 81 15.51 0.01 8.47
N ILE A 82 14.39 -0.33 9.11
CA ILE A 82 13.10 0.35 8.91
C ILE A 82 13.13 1.72 9.59
N LEU A 83 13.66 1.81 10.81
CA LEU A 83 13.83 3.08 11.52
C LEU A 83 14.76 4.03 10.76
N TRP A 84 15.83 3.52 10.14
CA TRP A 84 16.68 4.30 9.25
C TRP A 84 15.89 4.88 8.08
N LEU A 85 15.07 4.07 7.42
CA LEU A 85 14.26 4.51 6.29
C LEU A 85 13.31 5.64 6.72
N ILE A 86 12.63 5.50 7.87
CA ILE A 86 11.76 6.52 8.45
C ILE A 86 12.54 7.80 8.75
N PHE A 87 13.69 7.67 9.41
CA PHE A 87 14.56 8.80 9.76
C PHE A 87 15.07 9.53 8.50
N ALA A 88 15.55 8.79 7.51
CA ALA A 88 16.08 9.36 6.28
C ALA A 88 15.00 10.11 5.48
N LEU A 89 13.77 9.61 5.45
CA LEU A 89 12.66 10.25 4.74
C LEU A 89 12.10 11.46 5.49
N ILE A 90 11.88 11.36 6.80
CA ILE A 90 11.19 12.40 7.58
C ILE A 90 12.16 13.49 8.05
N VAL A 91 13.31 13.08 8.62
CA VAL A 91 14.25 14.03 9.24
C VAL A 91 15.26 14.55 8.23
N LEU A 92 15.92 13.65 7.47
CA LEU A 92 16.90 14.04 6.47
C LEU A 92 16.27 14.52 5.16
N LYS A 93 14.97 14.24 4.96
CA LYS A 93 14.21 14.57 3.74
C LYS A 93 14.88 14.03 2.47
N TRP A 94 15.49 12.86 2.58
CA TRP A 94 16.12 12.20 1.44
C TRP A 94 15.07 11.64 0.48
N PRO A 95 15.35 11.61 -0.82
CA PRO A 95 14.50 10.89 -1.76
C PRO A 95 14.47 9.39 -1.43
N THR A 96 13.32 8.74 -1.69
CA THR A 96 13.04 7.37 -1.26
C THR A 96 14.10 6.35 -1.67
N TYR A 97 14.64 6.48 -2.89
CA TYR A 97 15.69 5.57 -3.39
C TYR A 97 17.00 5.64 -2.58
N LYS A 98 17.39 6.85 -2.10
CA LYS A 98 18.58 6.99 -1.24
C LYS A 98 18.33 6.43 0.17
N ALA A 99 17.15 6.70 0.72
CA ALA A 99 16.74 6.17 2.02
C ALA A 99 16.69 4.64 2.00
N ALA A 100 16.13 4.04 0.96
CA ALA A 100 16.05 2.58 0.76
C ALA A 100 17.44 1.95 0.60
N PHE A 101 18.34 2.59 -0.13
CA PHE A 101 19.73 2.12 -0.24
C PHE A 101 20.44 2.12 1.12
N GLY A 102 20.26 3.18 1.92
CA GLY A 102 20.78 3.24 3.28
C GLY A 102 20.19 2.14 4.18
N SER A 103 18.88 1.85 4.06
CA SER A 103 18.22 0.76 4.78
C SER A 103 18.81 -0.62 4.44
N LEU A 104 19.09 -0.87 3.16
CA LEU A 104 19.77 -2.08 2.71
C LEU A 104 21.18 -2.19 3.31
N LEU A 105 21.96 -1.11 3.32
CA LEU A 105 23.30 -1.12 3.93
C LEU A 105 23.22 -1.41 5.44
N VAL A 106 22.30 -0.79 6.16
CA VAL A 106 22.07 -1.04 7.59
C VAL A 106 21.71 -2.51 7.82
N SER A 107 20.85 -3.11 7.00
CA SER A 107 20.48 -4.53 7.14
C SER A 107 21.66 -5.47 6.89
N ILE A 108 22.53 -5.19 5.91
CA ILE A 108 23.74 -5.97 5.66
C ILE A 108 24.71 -5.87 6.85
N ILE A 109 24.99 -4.66 7.32
CA ILE A 109 25.93 -4.44 8.44
C ILE A 109 25.44 -5.17 9.70
N LEU A 110 24.15 -5.07 10.02
CA LEU A 110 23.58 -5.74 11.19
C LEU A 110 23.49 -7.25 11.01
N GLY A 111 23.14 -7.74 9.83
CA GLY A 111 23.18 -9.16 9.50
C GLY A 111 24.54 -9.77 9.80
N MET A 112 25.61 -9.08 9.41
CA MET A 112 26.99 -9.53 9.66
C MET A 112 27.42 -9.41 11.12
N THR A 113 27.06 -8.31 11.81
CA THR A 113 27.63 -7.97 13.13
C THR A 113 26.82 -8.50 14.30
N VAL A 114 25.51 -8.58 14.18
CA VAL A 114 24.59 -8.98 15.26
C VAL A 114 24.06 -10.39 15.05
N TRP A 115 23.69 -10.73 13.80
CA TRP A 115 23.15 -12.06 13.46
C TRP A 115 24.19 -13.03 12.91
N ASN A 116 25.48 -12.63 12.86
CA ASN A 116 26.62 -13.45 12.44
C ASN A 116 26.50 -14.06 11.03
N GLU A 117 25.74 -13.43 10.14
CA GLU A 117 25.69 -13.84 8.74
C GLU A 117 26.99 -13.54 8.01
N SER A 118 27.40 -14.40 7.09
CA SER A 118 28.55 -14.10 6.24
C SER A 118 28.23 -12.97 5.25
N LEU A 119 29.25 -12.22 4.84
CA LEU A 119 29.09 -11.19 3.81
C LEU A 119 28.51 -11.78 2.51
N ILE A 120 28.94 -13.00 2.13
CA ILE A 120 28.46 -13.70 0.93
C ILE A 120 26.97 -13.99 1.07
N ASN A 121 26.49 -14.45 2.22
CA ASN A 121 25.07 -14.68 2.49
C ASN A 121 24.27 -13.39 2.38
N CYS A 122 24.73 -12.30 2.97
CA CYS A 122 24.05 -11.00 2.86
C CYS A 122 24.00 -10.48 1.43
N LEU A 123 25.08 -10.64 0.66
CA LEU A 123 25.13 -10.22 -0.76
C LEU A 123 24.23 -11.06 -1.65
N THR A 124 24.24 -12.39 -1.48
CA THR A 124 23.38 -13.30 -2.25
C THR A 124 21.91 -13.16 -1.88
N ALA A 125 21.57 -12.88 -0.60
CA ALA A 125 20.22 -12.49 -0.19
C ALA A 125 19.79 -11.18 -0.86
N SER A 126 20.67 -10.17 -0.90
CA SER A 126 20.40 -8.90 -1.59
C SER A 126 20.18 -9.12 -3.09
N LEU A 127 21.01 -9.94 -3.73
CA LEU A 127 20.89 -10.29 -5.15
C LEU A 127 19.58 -11.01 -5.44
N GLU A 128 19.14 -11.94 -4.59
CA GLU A 128 17.84 -12.59 -4.71
C GLU A 128 16.70 -11.57 -4.69
N GLY A 129 16.73 -10.61 -3.76
CA GLY A 129 15.78 -9.51 -3.71
C GLY A 129 15.81 -8.62 -4.96
N PHE A 130 17.00 -8.34 -5.51
CA PHE A 130 17.16 -7.55 -6.75
C PHE A 130 16.56 -8.28 -7.95
N LEU A 131 16.81 -9.56 -8.08
CA LEU A 131 16.26 -10.38 -9.18
C LEU A 131 14.75 -10.46 -9.09
N MET A 132 14.18 -10.64 -7.88
CA MET A 132 12.74 -10.59 -7.64
C MET A 132 12.13 -9.23 -8.00
N ALA A 133 12.85 -8.13 -7.75
CA ALA A 133 12.41 -6.80 -8.14
C ALA A 133 12.42 -6.64 -9.66
N LEU A 134 13.50 -7.06 -10.35
CA LEU A 134 13.64 -6.91 -11.79
C LEU A 134 12.54 -7.64 -12.55
N TRP A 135 12.25 -8.88 -12.15
CA TRP A 135 11.26 -9.72 -12.78
C TRP A 135 10.38 -10.44 -11.73
N PRO A 136 9.06 -10.28 -11.73
CA PRO A 136 8.21 -9.56 -12.70
C PRO A 136 7.93 -8.08 -12.38
N ILE A 137 8.34 -7.56 -11.19
CA ILE A 137 7.77 -6.34 -10.61
C ILE A 137 8.08 -5.09 -11.45
N ILE A 138 9.36 -4.83 -11.74
CA ILE A 138 9.77 -3.63 -12.48
C ILE A 138 9.20 -3.63 -13.91
N ILE A 139 9.13 -4.78 -14.57
CA ILE A 139 8.56 -4.85 -15.91
C ILE A 139 7.08 -4.51 -15.93
N VAL A 140 6.31 -4.94 -14.93
CA VAL A 140 4.89 -4.58 -14.80
C VAL A 140 4.73 -3.09 -14.53
N ILE A 141 5.56 -2.50 -13.66
CA ILE A 141 5.55 -1.06 -13.36
C ILE A 141 5.79 -0.24 -14.64
N ILE A 142 6.84 -0.58 -15.37
CA ILE A 142 7.18 0.15 -16.61
C ILE A 142 6.07 -0.02 -17.63
N ALA A 143 5.54 -1.23 -17.83
CA ALA A 143 4.50 -1.51 -18.80
C ALA A 143 3.20 -0.73 -18.50
N ALA A 144 2.77 -0.71 -17.23
CA ALA A 144 1.56 -0.01 -16.81
C ALA A 144 1.68 1.51 -17.01
N VAL A 145 2.78 2.12 -16.52
CA VAL A 145 3.01 3.57 -16.68
C VAL A 145 3.24 3.94 -18.15
N TYR A 146 3.90 3.10 -18.92
CA TYR A 146 4.09 3.28 -20.36
C TYR A 146 2.74 3.30 -21.10
N THR A 147 1.84 2.37 -20.81
CA THR A 147 0.49 2.33 -21.41
C THR A 147 -0.28 3.62 -21.15
N TYR A 148 -0.22 4.10 -19.91
CA TYR A 148 -0.83 5.36 -19.52
C TYR A 148 -0.21 6.56 -20.23
N ASN A 149 1.11 6.69 -20.22
CA ASN A 149 1.84 7.80 -20.86
C ASN A 149 1.62 7.82 -22.39
N LEU A 150 1.56 6.65 -23.03
CA LEU A 150 1.24 6.56 -24.45
C LEU A 150 -0.18 7.05 -24.73
N SER A 151 -1.16 6.66 -23.88
CA SER A 151 -2.55 7.13 -24.01
C SER A 151 -2.69 8.64 -23.75
N LEU A 152 -1.81 9.24 -22.94
CA LEU A 152 -1.71 10.71 -22.83
C LEU A 152 -1.20 11.34 -24.12
N LYS A 153 -0.10 10.83 -24.69
CA LYS A 153 0.51 11.38 -25.91
C LYS A 153 -0.37 11.25 -27.15
N THR A 154 -1.21 10.25 -27.21
CA THR A 154 -2.20 10.07 -28.30
C THR A 154 -3.46 10.92 -28.12
N GLY A 155 -3.62 11.63 -26.99
CA GLY A 155 -4.82 12.41 -26.67
C GLY A 155 -6.02 11.54 -26.23
N ALA A 156 -5.85 10.22 -26.11
CA ALA A 156 -6.92 9.30 -25.71
C ALA A 156 -7.45 9.60 -24.31
N MET A 157 -6.55 9.97 -23.36
CA MET A 157 -6.93 10.34 -22.01
C MET A 157 -7.81 11.58 -21.94
N ASP A 158 -7.64 12.55 -22.84
CA ASP A 158 -8.47 13.75 -22.88
C ASP A 158 -9.89 13.45 -23.37
N VAL A 159 -10.03 12.48 -24.28
CA VAL A 159 -11.34 11.96 -24.69
C VAL A 159 -12.03 11.29 -23.51
N ILE A 160 -11.32 10.43 -22.77
CA ILE A 160 -11.86 9.74 -21.58
C ILE A 160 -12.31 10.75 -20.52
N LYS A 161 -11.48 11.76 -20.21
CA LYS A 161 -11.82 12.83 -19.26
C LYS A 161 -13.11 13.57 -19.67
N ARG A 162 -13.21 14.00 -20.92
CA ARG A 162 -14.40 14.69 -21.44
C ARG A 162 -15.65 13.82 -21.40
N LEU A 163 -15.52 12.53 -21.72
CA LEU A 163 -16.63 11.58 -21.66
C LEU A 163 -17.21 11.49 -20.24
N LEU A 164 -16.34 11.32 -19.24
CA LEU A 164 -16.76 11.18 -17.84
C LEU A 164 -17.37 12.47 -17.27
N SER A 165 -16.83 13.62 -17.65
CA SER A 165 -17.31 14.93 -17.20
C SER A 165 -18.66 15.32 -17.77
N SER A 166 -19.08 14.72 -18.89
CA SER A 166 -20.35 15.03 -19.57
C SER A 166 -21.58 14.25 -19.06
N VAL A 167 -21.37 13.33 -18.07
CA VAL A 167 -22.43 12.39 -17.63
C VAL A 167 -23.51 13.06 -16.79
N SER A 168 -23.17 14.01 -15.94
CA SER A 168 -24.09 14.67 -15.00
C SER A 168 -23.63 16.08 -14.69
N SER A 169 -24.54 16.96 -14.29
CA SER A 169 -24.22 18.27 -13.69
C SER A 169 -24.20 18.24 -12.16
N ASP A 170 -24.67 17.15 -11.52
CA ASP A 170 -24.65 17.03 -10.05
C ASP A 170 -23.23 16.75 -9.55
N ALA A 171 -22.69 17.67 -8.74
CA ALA A 171 -21.35 17.58 -8.18
C ALA A 171 -21.09 16.27 -7.41
N ARG A 172 -22.10 15.76 -6.70
CA ARG A 172 -21.96 14.52 -5.90
C ARG A 172 -21.80 13.31 -6.80
N VAL A 173 -22.56 13.24 -7.88
CA VAL A 173 -22.49 12.18 -8.90
C VAL A 173 -21.16 12.24 -9.65
N LEU A 174 -20.70 13.45 -10.02
CA LEU A 174 -19.39 13.63 -10.66
C LEU A 174 -18.24 13.22 -9.73
N ALA A 175 -18.33 13.52 -8.45
CA ALA A 175 -17.33 13.07 -7.48
C ALA A 175 -17.29 11.54 -7.37
N LEU A 176 -18.44 10.84 -7.40
CA LEU A 176 -18.49 9.38 -7.46
C LEU A 176 -17.84 8.83 -8.73
N ILE A 177 -18.18 9.39 -9.89
CA ILE A 177 -17.64 8.90 -11.17
C ILE A 177 -16.14 9.17 -11.26
N ILE A 178 -15.70 10.38 -10.90
CA ILE A 178 -14.31 10.83 -11.14
C ILE A 178 -13.37 10.41 -9.99
N ALA A 179 -13.71 10.71 -8.71
CA ALA A 179 -12.80 10.38 -7.62
C ALA A 179 -12.84 8.88 -7.28
N TRP A 180 -14.04 8.26 -7.21
CA TRP A 180 -14.18 6.87 -6.81
C TRP A 180 -13.97 5.89 -7.97
N CYS A 181 -14.85 5.91 -8.98
CA CYS A 181 -14.81 4.90 -10.05
C CYS A 181 -13.58 5.08 -10.94
N PHE A 182 -13.38 6.28 -11.49
CA PHE A 182 -12.24 6.54 -12.36
C PHE A 182 -10.92 6.61 -11.60
N GLY A 183 -10.90 7.16 -10.38
CA GLY A 183 -9.75 7.11 -9.48
C GLY A 183 -9.33 5.67 -9.16
N GLY A 184 -10.28 4.77 -8.85
CA GLY A 184 -10.04 3.35 -8.65
C GLY A 184 -9.52 2.65 -9.91
N PHE A 185 -10.08 2.96 -11.07
CA PHE A 185 -9.57 2.49 -12.37
C PHE A 185 -8.12 2.95 -12.61
N MET A 186 -7.84 4.23 -12.39
CA MET A 186 -6.48 4.79 -12.54
C MET A 186 -5.48 4.18 -11.57
N GLU A 187 -5.88 3.92 -10.32
CA GLU A 187 -5.02 3.23 -9.36
C GLU A 187 -4.72 1.80 -9.82
N GLY A 188 -5.75 1.08 -10.27
CA GLY A 188 -5.60 -0.27 -10.80
C GLY A 188 -4.72 -0.34 -12.05
N MET A 189 -4.78 0.67 -12.92
CA MET A 189 -4.04 0.66 -14.18
C MET A 189 -2.63 1.22 -14.09
N ALA A 190 -2.44 2.36 -13.42
CA ALA A 190 -1.18 3.09 -13.43
C ALA A 190 -0.58 3.29 -12.02
N GLY A 191 -1.41 3.51 -11.00
CA GLY A 191 -0.94 3.81 -9.66
C GLY A 191 -0.01 5.04 -9.57
N PHE A 192 1.01 4.98 -8.74
CA PHE A 192 2.10 5.97 -8.61
C PHE A 192 1.66 7.44 -8.50
N GLY A 193 0.47 7.70 -7.93
CA GLY A 193 -0.07 9.03 -7.72
C GLY A 193 -0.94 9.57 -8.87
N THR A 194 -0.99 8.92 -10.03
CA THR A 194 -1.85 9.32 -11.16
C THR A 194 -3.33 9.26 -10.79
N ALA A 195 -3.70 8.30 -9.94
CA ALA A 195 -5.05 8.10 -9.44
C ALA A 195 -5.55 9.19 -8.49
N VAL A 196 -4.66 10.02 -7.99
CA VAL A 196 -5.00 11.22 -7.19
C VAL A 196 -4.90 12.47 -8.06
N ALA A 197 -3.78 12.63 -8.77
CA ALA A 197 -3.48 13.84 -9.53
C ALA A 197 -4.53 14.12 -10.62
N ILE A 198 -4.87 13.09 -11.41
CA ILE A 198 -5.75 13.29 -12.57
C ILE A 198 -7.20 13.52 -12.16
N PRO A 199 -7.81 12.69 -11.28
CA PRO A 199 -9.15 12.97 -10.80
C PRO A 199 -9.26 14.30 -10.06
N ALA A 200 -8.26 14.70 -9.25
CA ALA A 200 -8.28 15.98 -8.56
C ALA A 200 -8.27 17.16 -9.54
N SER A 201 -7.38 17.15 -10.54
CA SER A 201 -7.34 18.18 -11.58
C SER A 201 -8.63 18.23 -12.41
N MET A 202 -9.25 17.07 -12.70
CA MET A 202 -10.56 17.02 -13.38
C MET A 202 -11.66 17.67 -12.54
N LEU A 203 -11.74 17.34 -11.25
CA LEU A 203 -12.76 17.92 -10.36
C LEU A 203 -12.57 19.45 -10.23
N VAL A 204 -11.35 19.94 -10.11
CA VAL A 204 -11.07 21.39 -10.10
C VAL A 204 -11.47 22.05 -11.42
N GLY A 205 -11.18 21.40 -12.55
CA GLY A 205 -11.62 21.87 -13.89
C GLY A 205 -13.14 21.93 -14.05
N LEU A 206 -13.90 21.20 -13.21
CA LEU A 206 -15.36 21.24 -13.15
C LEU A 206 -15.93 22.21 -12.11
N GLY A 207 -15.06 22.96 -11.41
CA GLY A 207 -15.46 23.98 -10.44
C GLY A 207 -15.46 23.54 -8.97
N PHE A 208 -14.89 22.37 -8.63
CA PHE A 208 -14.68 21.97 -7.24
C PHE A 208 -13.60 22.83 -6.57
N GLU A 209 -13.78 23.09 -5.28
CA GLU A 209 -12.73 23.72 -4.46
C GLU A 209 -11.48 22.82 -4.44
N PRO A 210 -10.27 23.34 -4.73
CA PRO A 210 -9.07 22.53 -4.93
C PRO A 210 -8.73 21.60 -3.76
N LEU A 211 -8.79 22.08 -2.51
CA LEU A 211 -8.49 21.24 -1.34
C LEU A 211 -9.56 20.17 -1.12
N MET A 212 -10.82 20.45 -1.47
CA MET A 212 -11.89 19.44 -1.42
C MET A 212 -11.67 18.37 -2.48
N ALA A 213 -11.32 18.75 -3.71
CA ALA A 213 -11.00 17.80 -4.77
C ALA A 213 -9.85 16.86 -4.37
N CYS A 214 -8.76 17.42 -3.80
CA CYS A 214 -7.66 16.64 -3.27
C CYS A 214 -8.09 15.71 -2.13
N LEU A 215 -8.89 16.19 -1.18
CA LEU A 215 -9.43 15.38 -0.07
C LEU A 215 -10.22 14.18 -0.58
N LEU A 216 -11.15 14.41 -1.51
CA LEU A 216 -11.97 13.34 -2.09
C LEU A 216 -11.12 12.28 -2.78
N CYS A 217 -10.13 12.71 -3.59
CA CYS A 217 -9.25 11.80 -4.32
C CYS A 217 -8.30 11.03 -3.40
N LEU A 218 -7.80 11.62 -2.31
CA LEU A 218 -6.96 10.92 -1.32
C LEU A 218 -7.75 9.85 -0.57
N ILE A 219 -8.98 10.15 -0.14
CA ILE A 219 -9.86 9.17 0.53
C ILE A 219 -10.21 8.04 -0.44
N ALA A 220 -10.62 8.38 -1.67
CA ALA A 220 -10.96 7.40 -2.70
C ALA A 220 -9.77 6.50 -3.05
N ASN A 221 -8.55 7.05 -3.12
CA ASN A 221 -7.34 6.32 -3.51
C ASN A 221 -6.83 5.36 -2.43
N GLY A 222 -7.10 5.62 -1.15
CA GLY A 222 -6.63 4.75 -0.08
C GLY A 222 -7.09 3.29 -0.25
N VAL A 223 -8.38 3.10 -0.51
CA VAL A 223 -9.01 1.76 -0.58
C VAL A 223 -8.46 0.88 -1.70
N PRO A 224 -8.29 1.34 -2.97
CA PRO A 224 -7.75 0.54 -4.05
C PRO A 224 -6.23 0.32 -3.99
N THR A 225 -5.47 1.09 -3.20
CA THR A 225 -4.00 1.05 -3.18
C THR A 225 -3.39 -0.35 -3.01
N PRO A 226 -3.92 -1.28 -2.17
CA PRO A 226 -3.38 -2.64 -2.08
C PRO A 226 -3.37 -3.43 -3.38
N PHE A 227 -4.21 -3.04 -4.34
CA PHE A 227 -4.34 -3.65 -5.66
C PHE A 227 -3.88 -2.71 -6.79
N GLY A 228 -3.19 -1.62 -6.46
CA GLY A 228 -2.73 -0.63 -7.43
C GLY A 228 -1.75 -1.20 -8.46
N SER A 229 -1.63 -0.52 -9.61
CA SER A 229 -0.71 -0.86 -10.69
C SER A 229 -0.75 -2.35 -11.07
N ILE A 230 -1.91 -2.82 -11.49
CA ILE A 230 -2.13 -4.23 -11.89
C ILE A 230 -1.81 -5.21 -10.72
N GLY A 231 -2.22 -4.85 -9.50
CA GLY A 231 -2.09 -5.72 -8.33
C GLY A 231 -0.68 -5.85 -7.74
N ILE A 232 0.28 -5.02 -8.17
CA ILE A 232 1.69 -5.14 -7.76
C ILE A 232 1.89 -5.27 -6.24
N PRO A 233 1.25 -4.47 -5.36
CA PRO A 233 1.47 -4.59 -3.92
C PRO A 233 1.13 -5.99 -3.40
N THR A 234 -0.01 -6.53 -3.79
CA THR A 234 -0.47 -7.86 -3.37
C THR A 234 0.35 -8.99 -4.01
N VAL A 235 0.63 -8.90 -5.32
CA VAL A 235 1.45 -9.90 -6.03
C VAL A 235 2.88 -9.95 -5.47
N THR A 236 3.48 -8.79 -5.21
CA THR A 236 4.82 -8.71 -4.60
C THR A 236 4.84 -9.35 -3.23
N LEU A 237 3.83 -9.08 -2.41
CA LEU A 237 3.70 -9.63 -1.07
C LEU A 237 3.49 -11.16 -1.11
N ALA A 238 2.63 -11.65 -2.00
CA ALA A 238 2.41 -13.07 -2.22
C ALA A 238 3.70 -13.79 -2.64
N ASN A 239 4.43 -13.23 -3.61
CA ASN A 239 5.70 -13.79 -4.08
C ASN A 239 6.79 -13.77 -3.01
N LEU A 240 6.90 -12.67 -2.24
CA LEU A 240 7.88 -12.54 -1.15
C LEU A 240 7.70 -13.62 -0.09
N LEU A 241 6.45 -13.96 0.22
CA LEU A 241 6.08 -14.89 1.30
C LEU A 241 5.70 -16.30 0.78
N ASN A 242 5.85 -16.56 -0.51
CA ASN A 242 5.42 -17.82 -1.17
C ASN A 242 3.95 -18.18 -0.89
N LEU A 243 3.06 -17.17 -0.85
CA LEU A 243 1.63 -17.32 -0.66
C LEU A 243 0.90 -17.40 -2.00
N GLU A 244 -0.25 -18.07 -2.02
CA GLU A 244 -1.09 -18.09 -3.21
C GLU A 244 -1.76 -16.73 -3.45
N ASN A 245 -1.53 -16.13 -4.63
CA ASN A 245 -2.03 -14.81 -4.99
C ASN A 245 -3.57 -14.71 -4.93
N THR A 246 -4.29 -15.70 -5.45
CA THR A 246 -5.76 -15.72 -5.46
C THR A 246 -6.34 -15.73 -4.05
N THR A 247 -5.82 -16.56 -3.16
CA THR A 247 -6.26 -16.65 -1.77
C THR A 247 -5.95 -15.37 -1.00
N LEU A 248 -4.73 -14.82 -1.14
CA LEU A 248 -4.36 -13.57 -0.49
C LEU A 248 -5.24 -12.41 -0.98
N SER A 249 -5.42 -12.29 -2.31
CA SER A 249 -6.24 -11.26 -2.93
C SER A 249 -7.70 -11.30 -2.46
N PHE A 250 -8.27 -12.49 -2.36
CA PHE A 250 -9.64 -12.69 -1.91
C PHE A 250 -9.81 -12.28 -0.45
N ILE A 251 -8.91 -12.71 0.45
CA ILE A 251 -8.94 -12.34 1.86
C ILE A 251 -8.76 -10.82 2.04
N GLN A 252 -7.81 -10.20 1.34
CA GLN A 252 -7.63 -8.76 1.37
C GLN A 252 -8.88 -8.00 0.89
N THR A 253 -9.56 -8.51 -0.13
CA THR A 253 -10.80 -7.89 -0.61
C THR A 253 -11.93 -8.04 0.41
N ILE A 254 -12.03 -9.17 1.12
CA ILE A 254 -12.97 -9.33 2.25
C ILE A 254 -12.68 -8.31 3.34
N GLN A 255 -11.42 -8.15 3.73
CA GLN A 255 -11.02 -7.17 4.76
C GLN A 255 -11.33 -5.73 4.34
N LEU A 256 -11.17 -5.40 3.05
CA LEU A 256 -11.45 -4.07 2.49
C LEU A 256 -12.93 -3.83 2.18
N SER A 257 -13.78 -4.88 2.15
CA SER A 257 -15.20 -4.75 1.73
C SER A 257 -15.99 -3.68 2.49
N PRO A 258 -15.86 -3.49 3.82
CA PRO A 258 -16.57 -2.41 4.51
C PRO A 258 -16.15 -1.03 4.01
N PHE A 259 -14.88 -0.85 3.66
CA PHE A 259 -14.33 0.42 3.19
C PHE A 259 -14.70 0.70 1.74
N ILE A 260 -14.81 -0.33 0.90
CA ILE A 260 -15.31 -0.22 -0.49
C ILE A 260 -16.76 0.27 -0.49
N LEU A 261 -17.58 -0.17 0.46
CA LEU A 261 -18.96 0.30 0.60
C LEU A 261 -19.05 1.68 1.25
N LEU A 262 -18.20 1.97 2.21
CA LEU A 262 -18.21 3.22 2.98
C LEU A 262 -17.65 4.40 2.19
N CYS A 263 -16.62 4.19 1.36
CA CYS A 263 -15.92 5.26 0.67
C CYS A 263 -16.82 6.10 -0.26
N PRO A 264 -17.69 5.52 -1.13
CA PRO A 264 -18.66 6.28 -1.90
C PRO A 264 -19.61 7.13 -1.03
N ILE A 265 -20.04 6.59 0.12
CA ILE A 265 -20.90 7.28 1.07
C ILE A 265 -20.18 8.52 1.63
N LEU A 266 -18.93 8.36 2.06
CA LEU A 266 -18.12 9.47 2.57
C LEU A 266 -17.90 10.55 1.52
N ILE A 267 -17.59 10.17 0.27
CA ILE A 267 -17.41 11.12 -0.85
C ILE A 267 -18.67 11.97 -1.03
N VAL A 268 -19.85 11.33 -1.10
CA VAL A 268 -21.11 12.04 -1.25
C VAL A 268 -21.43 12.93 -0.05
N MET A 269 -21.17 12.44 1.17
CA MET A 269 -21.37 13.23 2.40
C MET A 269 -20.45 14.44 2.48
N ILE A 270 -19.21 14.35 2.01
CA ILE A 270 -18.27 15.47 2.00
C ILE A 270 -18.75 16.55 1.03
N VAL A 271 -19.11 16.17 -0.20
CA VAL A 271 -19.63 17.10 -1.23
C VAL A 271 -20.97 17.68 -0.82
N GLY A 272 -21.87 16.85 -0.29
CA GLY A 272 -23.21 17.26 0.14
C GLY A 272 -23.29 17.86 1.54
N LYS A 273 -22.14 18.14 2.19
CA LYS A 273 -22.02 18.75 3.54
C LYS A 273 -22.82 17.99 4.61
N GLY A 274 -22.76 16.66 4.58
CA GLY A 274 -23.36 15.78 5.58
C GLY A 274 -24.43 14.83 5.03
N PHE A 275 -25.19 14.20 5.92
CA PHE A 275 -26.20 13.18 5.55
C PHE A 275 -27.31 13.68 4.59
N LYS A 276 -27.60 14.99 4.60
CA LYS A 276 -28.56 15.59 3.66
C LYS A 276 -28.14 15.37 2.20
N GLY A 277 -26.84 15.38 1.92
CA GLY A 277 -26.29 15.12 0.60
C GLY A 277 -26.59 13.71 0.04
N LEU A 278 -26.93 12.74 0.88
CA LEU A 278 -27.30 11.38 0.45
C LEU A 278 -28.77 11.25 0.01
N LYS A 279 -29.65 12.14 0.43
CA LYS A 279 -31.12 11.95 0.35
C LYS A 279 -31.61 11.53 -1.04
N ASP A 280 -31.16 12.21 -2.09
CA ASP A 280 -31.69 11.99 -3.46
C ASP A 280 -30.87 10.96 -4.26
N ILE A 281 -29.63 10.69 -3.83
CA ILE A 281 -28.67 9.83 -4.57
C ILE A 281 -28.16 8.65 -3.75
N TRP A 282 -28.81 8.32 -2.62
CA TRP A 282 -28.37 7.22 -1.75
C TRP A 282 -28.26 5.88 -2.52
N PHE A 283 -29.21 5.64 -3.43
CA PHE A 283 -29.24 4.41 -4.23
C PHE A 283 -28.05 4.35 -5.20
N ILE A 284 -27.74 5.45 -5.92
CA ILE A 284 -26.56 5.51 -6.80
C ILE A 284 -25.28 5.29 -5.97
N THR A 285 -25.20 5.93 -4.81
CA THR A 285 -24.04 5.84 -3.91
C THR A 285 -23.82 4.42 -3.41
N LEU A 286 -24.87 3.75 -2.95
CA LEU A 286 -24.81 2.36 -2.49
C LEU A 286 -24.46 1.40 -3.64
N MET A 287 -25.12 1.57 -4.80
CA MET A 287 -24.87 0.74 -5.98
C MET A 287 -23.46 0.95 -6.54
N SER A 288 -22.90 2.15 -6.44
CA SER A 288 -21.50 2.41 -6.80
C SER A 288 -20.52 1.57 -5.95
N GLY A 289 -20.78 1.44 -4.65
CA GLY A 289 -19.97 0.57 -3.78
C GLY A 289 -20.20 -0.92 -4.05
N ILE A 290 -21.45 -1.36 -4.14
CA ILE A 290 -21.80 -2.78 -4.36
C ILE A 290 -21.29 -3.28 -5.71
N SER A 291 -21.48 -2.50 -6.77
CA SER A 291 -21.03 -2.85 -8.11
C SER A 291 -19.51 -2.77 -8.29
N PHE A 292 -18.81 -2.16 -7.35
CA PHE A 292 -17.36 -2.25 -7.23
C PHE A 292 -16.96 -3.54 -6.51
N LEU A 293 -17.55 -3.80 -5.35
CA LEU A 293 -17.18 -4.88 -4.44
C LEU A 293 -17.40 -6.28 -5.03
N ILE A 294 -18.60 -6.53 -5.59
CA ILE A 294 -18.95 -7.89 -6.05
C ILE A 294 -18.04 -8.38 -7.17
N PRO A 295 -17.79 -7.62 -8.25
CA PRO A 295 -16.84 -8.04 -9.28
C PRO A 295 -15.41 -8.14 -8.77
N GLN A 296 -14.98 -7.23 -7.89
CA GLN A 296 -13.65 -7.29 -7.29
C GLN A 296 -13.45 -8.59 -6.48
N LEU A 297 -14.43 -8.99 -5.65
CA LEU A 297 -14.39 -10.25 -4.91
C LEU A 297 -14.31 -11.47 -5.84
N ALA A 298 -15.13 -11.49 -6.89
CA ALA A 298 -15.13 -12.58 -7.85
C ALA A 298 -13.78 -12.70 -8.56
N VAL A 299 -13.25 -11.59 -9.06
CA VAL A 299 -11.96 -11.58 -9.76
C VAL A 299 -10.80 -11.89 -8.82
N ALA A 300 -10.79 -11.35 -7.61
CA ALA A 300 -9.77 -11.65 -6.60
C ALA A 300 -9.72 -13.17 -6.29
N LYS A 301 -10.88 -13.82 -6.22
CA LYS A 301 -10.98 -15.26 -5.93
C LYS A 301 -10.55 -16.16 -7.10
N PHE A 302 -10.90 -15.80 -8.33
CA PHE A 302 -10.73 -16.69 -9.49
C PHE A 302 -9.55 -16.31 -10.39
N VAL A 303 -9.13 -15.05 -10.42
CA VAL A 303 -8.05 -14.53 -11.27
C VAL A 303 -6.82 -14.16 -10.44
N GLY A 304 -7.02 -13.37 -9.38
CA GLY A 304 -5.98 -12.83 -8.52
C GLY A 304 -6.03 -11.32 -8.38
N ALA A 305 -4.92 -10.73 -7.93
CA ALA A 305 -4.82 -9.31 -7.63
C ALA A 305 -4.85 -8.42 -8.88
N GLU A 306 -4.32 -8.90 -9.99
CA GLU A 306 -3.93 -8.12 -11.17
C GLU A 306 -5.09 -7.38 -11.81
N LEU A 307 -6.26 -8.01 -11.89
CA LEU A 307 -7.46 -7.44 -12.52
C LEU A 307 -8.57 -7.06 -11.54
N SER A 308 -8.44 -7.43 -10.27
CA SER A 308 -9.55 -7.36 -9.31
C SER A 308 -10.09 -5.94 -9.16
N ILE A 309 -9.21 -4.96 -8.94
CA ILE A 309 -9.60 -3.56 -8.77
C ILE A 309 -10.07 -2.92 -10.09
N VAL A 310 -9.42 -3.27 -11.20
CA VAL A 310 -9.74 -2.70 -12.52
C VAL A 310 -11.16 -3.06 -12.92
N ILE A 311 -11.53 -4.33 -12.76
CA ILE A 311 -12.88 -4.80 -13.10
C ILE A 311 -13.91 -4.23 -12.14
N GLY A 312 -13.62 -4.21 -10.83
CA GLY A 312 -14.48 -3.57 -9.83
C GLY A 312 -14.76 -2.10 -10.19
N ALA A 313 -13.72 -1.34 -10.51
CA ALA A 313 -13.82 0.06 -10.87
C ALA A 313 -14.61 0.30 -12.19
N VAL A 314 -14.34 -0.51 -13.23
CA VAL A 314 -15.03 -0.40 -14.52
C VAL A 314 -16.51 -0.73 -14.38
N VAL A 315 -16.86 -1.83 -13.70
CA VAL A 315 -18.28 -2.20 -13.49
C VAL A 315 -18.97 -1.14 -12.64
N SER A 316 -18.34 -0.66 -11.57
CA SER A 316 -18.86 0.44 -10.76
C SER A 316 -19.08 1.71 -11.59
N MET A 317 -18.14 2.07 -12.45
CA MET A 317 -18.24 3.24 -13.32
C MET A 317 -19.41 3.12 -14.29
N VAL A 318 -19.56 1.97 -14.94
CA VAL A 318 -20.69 1.71 -15.87
C VAL A 318 -22.02 1.79 -15.13
N VAL A 319 -22.17 1.11 -14.00
CA VAL A 319 -23.40 1.10 -13.21
C VAL A 319 -23.73 2.51 -12.71
N THR A 320 -22.75 3.23 -12.17
CA THR A 320 -22.93 4.60 -11.66
C THR A 320 -23.35 5.55 -12.79
N ILE A 321 -22.74 5.46 -13.98
CA ILE A 321 -23.11 6.27 -15.15
C ILE A 321 -24.53 5.94 -15.60
N LEU A 322 -24.90 4.66 -15.74
CA LEU A 322 -26.23 4.26 -16.17
C LEU A 322 -27.34 4.72 -15.22
N LEU A 323 -27.06 4.70 -13.91
CA LEU A 323 -27.98 5.22 -12.89
C LEU A 323 -28.04 6.75 -12.92
N ALA A 324 -26.91 7.42 -13.08
CA ALA A 324 -26.82 8.88 -13.18
C ALA A 324 -27.62 9.43 -14.35
N LEU A 325 -27.57 8.78 -15.53
CA LEU A 325 -28.35 9.18 -16.72
C LEU A 325 -29.87 9.08 -16.52
N LYS A 326 -30.34 8.26 -15.56
CA LYS A 326 -31.76 8.11 -15.22
C LYS A 326 -32.20 9.03 -14.07
N THR A 327 -31.27 9.69 -13.38
CA THR A 327 -31.56 10.53 -12.23
C THR A 327 -31.49 12.00 -12.62
N LYS A 328 -32.49 12.78 -12.22
CA LYS A 328 -32.46 14.23 -12.45
C LYS A 328 -31.45 14.89 -11.49
N PRO A 329 -30.53 15.74 -11.99
CA PRO A 329 -29.60 16.49 -11.14
C PRO A 329 -30.38 17.38 -10.15
N ASN A 330 -29.90 17.43 -8.90
CA ASN A 330 -30.49 18.33 -7.92
C ASN A 330 -29.90 19.74 -8.13
N PRO A 331 -30.74 20.78 -8.32
CA PRO A 331 -30.28 22.16 -8.56
C PRO A 331 -29.34 22.71 -7.47
N GLU A 332 -29.49 22.25 -6.21
CA GLU A 332 -28.65 22.68 -5.08
C GLU A 332 -27.18 22.28 -5.26
N TYR A 333 -26.92 21.19 -5.98
CA TYR A 333 -25.58 20.64 -6.21
C TYR A 333 -25.14 20.72 -7.68
N ALA A 334 -25.89 21.46 -8.50
CA ALA A 334 -25.61 21.58 -9.91
C ALA A 334 -24.36 22.45 -10.16
N LEU A 335 -23.47 21.97 -11.02
CA LEU A 335 -22.31 22.70 -11.53
C LEU A 335 -22.65 23.25 -12.92
N ASP A 336 -22.12 24.43 -13.23
CA ASP A 336 -22.22 25.03 -14.56
C ASP A 336 -21.14 24.42 -15.46
N ILE A 337 -21.52 23.32 -16.13
CA ILE A 337 -20.61 22.58 -17.01
C ILE A 337 -20.88 22.99 -18.44
N PRO A 338 -19.90 23.54 -19.17
CA PRO A 338 -20.04 23.85 -20.58
C PRO A 338 -20.45 22.61 -21.39
N ALA A 339 -21.45 22.74 -22.24
CA ALA A 339 -21.88 21.67 -23.15
C ALA A 339 -20.70 21.33 -24.09
N GLY A 340 -20.05 20.18 -23.86
CA GLY A 340 -18.96 19.68 -24.70
C GLY A 340 -19.50 19.04 -26.00
N GLU A 341 -18.60 18.89 -26.99
CA GLU A 341 -18.88 18.13 -28.20
C GLU A 341 -19.25 16.68 -27.86
N LYS A 342 -20.28 16.14 -28.54
CA LYS A 342 -20.71 14.75 -28.38
C LYS A 342 -19.61 13.79 -28.86
N ILE A 343 -19.07 13.01 -27.92
CA ILE A 343 -18.07 11.98 -28.20
C ILE A 343 -18.79 10.78 -28.82
N THR A 344 -18.34 10.33 -29.99
CA THR A 344 -18.88 9.13 -30.63
C THR A 344 -18.43 7.86 -29.93
N VAL A 345 -19.23 6.81 -29.95
CA VAL A 345 -18.89 5.51 -29.37
C VAL A 345 -17.58 4.96 -29.97
N SER A 346 -17.36 5.16 -31.27
CA SER A 346 -16.13 4.76 -31.95
C SER A 346 -14.90 5.46 -31.37
N THR A 347 -14.99 6.77 -31.11
CA THR A 347 -13.88 7.54 -30.51
C THR A 347 -13.63 7.10 -29.07
N ALA A 348 -14.69 6.85 -28.29
CA ALA A 348 -14.56 6.31 -26.93
C ALA A 348 -13.87 4.93 -26.95
N MET A 349 -14.36 3.97 -27.74
CA MET A 349 -13.77 2.63 -27.85
C MET A 349 -12.30 2.67 -28.29
N ARG A 350 -11.95 3.54 -29.24
CA ARG A 350 -10.54 3.75 -29.65
C ARG A 350 -9.68 4.25 -28.48
N SER A 351 -10.21 5.16 -27.68
CA SER A 351 -9.48 5.73 -26.54
C SER A 351 -9.26 4.69 -25.43
N PHE A 352 -10.21 3.79 -25.20
CA PHE A 352 -10.08 2.71 -24.23
C PHE A 352 -9.33 1.47 -24.76
N ALA A 353 -8.93 1.41 -26.04
CA ALA A 353 -8.37 0.21 -26.67
C ALA A 353 -7.21 -0.43 -25.88
N PRO A 354 -6.15 0.28 -25.42
CA PRO A 354 -5.07 -0.34 -24.66
C PRO A 354 -5.57 -1.04 -23.39
N PHE A 355 -6.51 -0.42 -22.68
CA PHE A 355 -7.07 -0.94 -21.43
C PHE A 355 -7.97 -2.15 -21.68
N ILE A 356 -8.73 -2.16 -22.78
CA ILE A 356 -9.52 -3.31 -23.23
C ILE A 356 -8.60 -4.50 -23.55
N PHE A 357 -7.48 -4.27 -24.23
CA PHE A 357 -6.50 -5.32 -24.52
C PHE A 357 -5.83 -5.86 -23.26
N ILE A 358 -5.47 -5.00 -22.29
CA ILE A 358 -4.97 -5.45 -20.99
C ILE A 358 -5.96 -6.42 -20.35
N PHE A 359 -7.23 -6.06 -20.30
CA PHE A 359 -8.29 -6.91 -19.77
C PHE A 359 -8.36 -8.25 -20.49
N ILE A 360 -8.43 -8.24 -21.83
CA ILE A 360 -8.54 -9.45 -22.64
C ILE A 360 -7.33 -10.36 -22.44
N PHE A 361 -6.10 -9.82 -22.51
CA PHE A 361 -4.90 -10.63 -22.42
C PHE A 361 -4.66 -11.17 -21.00
N LEU A 362 -4.80 -10.34 -19.97
CA LEU A 362 -4.61 -10.81 -18.60
C LEU A 362 -5.68 -11.86 -18.21
N LEU A 363 -6.92 -11.71 -18.67
CA LEU A 363 -7.95 -12.71 -18.44
C LEU A 363 -7.64 -14.00 -19.20
N SER A 364 -7.24 -13.90 -20.48
CA SER A 364 -6.94 -15.07 -21.33
C SER A 364 -5.74 -15.88 -20.86
N THR A 365 -4.77 -15.22 -20.20
CA THR A 365 -3.54 -15.87 -19.68
C THR A 365 -3.66 -16.27 -18.21
N SER A 366 -4.79 -15.92 -17.55
CA SER A 366 -5.04 -16.27 -16.16
C SER A 366 -5.37 -17.75 -15.97
N LYS A 367 -5.40 -18.21 -14.72
CA LYS A 367 -5.78 -19.60 -14.36
C LYS A 367 -7.20 -19.98 -14.80
N ILE A 368 -8.07 -19.02 -15.12
CA ILE A 368 -9.43 -19.29 -15.65
C ILE A 368 -9.36 -19.99 -17.02
N VAL A 369 -8.40 -19.60 -17.87
CA VAL A 369 -8.16 -20.24 -19.15
C VAL A 369 -7.00 -21.22 -19.02
N ALA A 370 -7.25 -22.32 -18.31
CA ALA A 370 -6.25 -23.30 -17.93
C ALA A 370 -5.34 -23.78 -19.08
N PRO A 371 -5.83 -24.08 -20.31
CA PRO A 371 -4.97 -24.52 -21.39
C PRO A 371 -3.90 -23.49 -21.78
N VAL A 372 -4.28 -22.21 -21.85
CA VAL A 372 -3.35 -21.11 -22.19
C VAL A 372 -2.36 -20.89 -21.05
N ASN A 373 -2.85 -20.84 -19.82
CA ASN A 373 -2.00 -20.63 -18.63
C ASN A 373 -0.95 -21.74 -18.49
N THR A 374 -1.35 -23.02 -18.62
CA THR A 374 -0.44 -24.18 -18.53
C THR A 374 0.60 -24.17 -19.66
N PHE A 375 0.20 -23.83 -20.88
CA PHE A 375 1.15 -23.69 -21.99
C PHE A 375 2.19 -22.60 -21.74
N LEU A 376 1.75 -21.43 -21.28
CA LEU A 376 2.64 -20.30 -21.00
C LEU A 376 3.54 -20.54 -19.79
N ALA A 377 3.09 -21.30 -18.79
CA ALA A 377 3.87 -21.67 -17.61
C ALA A 377 5.11 -22.53 -17.94
N GLN A 378 5.14 -23.20 -19.07
CA GLN A 378 6.31 -23.97 -19.53
C GLN A 378 7.53 -23.08 -19.80
N PHE A 379 7.31 -21.79 -20.13
CA PHE A 379 8.38 -20.81 -20.35
C PHE A 379 8.81 -20.17 -19.03
N SER A 380 9.34 -20.99 -18.13
CA SER A 380 9.83 -20.54 -16.82
C SER A 380 11.22 -21.11 -16.52
N SER A 381 11.97 -20.42 -15.67
CA SER A 381 13.28 -20.84 -15.17
C SER A 381 13.30 -20.66 -13.65
N THR A 382 13.76 -21.67 -12.92
CA THR A 382 13.90 -21.60 -11.47
C THR A 382 15.37 -21.61 -11.09
N VAL A 383 15.78 -20.68 -10.24
CA VAL A 383 17.16 -20.54 -9.76
C VAL A 383 17.16 -20.41 -8.24
N THR A 384 18.23 -20.90 -7.62
CA THR A 384 18.53 -20.68 -6.20
C THR A 384 19.68 -19.68 -6.12
N VAL A 385 19.51 -18.60 -5.41
CA VAL A 385 20.47 -17.47 -5.38
C VAL A 385 21.15 -17.34 -4.01
N TYR A 386 20.38 -17.50 -2.93
CA TYR A 386 20.91 -17.41 -1.58
C TYR A 386 21.88 -18.56 -1.29
N SER A 387 23.04 -18.24 -0.71
CA SER A 387 24.13 -19.22 -0.46
C SER A 387 24.12 -19.80 0.96
N GLY A 388 23.27 -19.31 1.85
CA GLY A 388 23.19 -19.77 3.24
C GLY A 388 22.28 -20.97 3.42
N GLU A 389 21.90 -21.23 4.68
CA GLU A 389 21.02 -22.34 5.03
C GLU A 389 19.59 -22.12 4.56
N ASN A 390 18.90 -23.19 4.13
CA ASN A 390 17.51 -23.18 3.66
C ASN A 390 17.22 -22.16 2.54
N PRO A 391 17.96 -22.22 1.41
CA PRO A 391 17.77 -21.27 0.33
C PRO A 391 16.38 -21.40 -0.32
N GLY A 392 15.72 -20.28 -0.53
CA GLY A 392 14.50 -20.21 -1.31
C GLY A 392 14.76 -20.40 -2.80
N SER A 393 13.76 -20.86 -3.56
CA SER A 393 13.80 -20.91 -5.02
C SER A 393 13.07 -19.71 -5.62
N LEU A 394 13.69 -19.07 -6.63
CA LEU A 394 13.12 -17.97 -7.39
C LEU A 394 12.74 -18.44 -8.79
N THR A 395 11.47 -18.40 -9.14
CA THR A 395 10.96 -18.80 -10.45
C THR A 395 10.62 -17.59 -11.31
N PHE A 396 11.26 -17.52 -12.47
CA PHE A 396 11.00 -16.50 -13.49
C PHE A 396 10.03 -17.06 -14.54
N SER A 397 8.82 -16.54 -14.60
CA SER A 397 7.85 -16.81 -15.67
C SER A 397 8.08 -15.80 -16.78
N TRP A 398 8.78 -16.19 -17.86
CA TRP A 398 9.24 -15.25 -18.89
C TRP A 398 8.09 -14.66 -19.72
N ILE A 399 7.12 -15.50 -20.08
CA ILE A 399 6.00 -15.11 -20.94
C ILE A 399 4.71 -14.96 -20.13
N ASN A 400 4.49 -15.84 -19.15
CA ASN A 400 3.30 -15.81 -18.30
C ASN A 400 3.45 -14.79 -17.15
N THR A 401 3.87 -13.59 -17.50
CA THR A 401 3.96 -12.44 -16.58
C THR A 401 3.12 -11.28 -17.08
N PRO A 402 2.34 -10.60 -16.22
CA PRO A 402 1.47 -9.49 -16.62
C PRO A 402 2.17 -8.41 -17.44
N GLY A 403 3.42 -8.07 -17.10
CA GLY A 403 4.18 -7.01 -17.77
C GLY A 403 4.32 -7.19 -19.29
N VAL A 404 4.55 -8.42 -19.75
CA VAL A 404 4.66 -8.73 -21.18
C VAL A 404 3.34 -8.44 -21.91
N TRP A 405 2.23 -8.89 -21.34
CA TRP A 405 0.90 -8.72 -21.91
C TRP A 405 0.41 -7.27 -21.87
N ILE A 406 0.81 -6.52 -20.84
CA ILE A 406 0.53 -5.07 -20.75
C ILE A 406 1.31 -4.32 -21.83
N PHE A 407 2.60 -4.65 -22.08
CA PHE A 407 3.36 -4.05 -23.19
C PHE A 407 2.74 -4.35 -24.54
N LEU A 408 2.31 -5.60 -24.77
CA LEU A 408 1.61 -5.97 -25.98
C LEU A 408 0.30 -5.19 -26.14
N SER A 409 -0.45 -5.01 -25.05
CA SER A 409 -1.68 -4.21 -25.03
C SER A 409 -1.43 -2.75 -25.34
N ALA A 410 -0.37 -2.17 -24.82
CA ALA A 410 0.05 -0.81 -25.12
C ALA A 410 0.40 -0.64 -26.62
N PHE A 411 1.13 -1.61 -27.17
CA PHE A 411 1.50 -1.62 -28.57
C PHE A 411 0.26 -1.69 -29.48
N LEU A 412 -0.59 -2.68 -29.30
CA LEU A 412 -1.81 -2.85 -30.12
C LEU A 412 -2.81 -1.71 -29.92
N GLY A 413 -3.01 -1.28 -28.68
CA GLY A 413 -3.88 -0.14 -28.35
C GLY A 413 -3.38 1.17 -28.97
N GLY A 414 -2.07 1.40 -28.92
CA GLY A 414 -1.44 2.55 -29.56
C GLY A 414 -1.60 2.56 -31.08
N LEU A 415 -1.54 1.38 -31.75
CA LEU A 415 -1.84 1.29 -33.18
C LEU A 415 -3.28 1.75 -33.48
N ILE A 416 -4.25 1.32 -32.68
CA ILE A 416 -5.66 1.76 -32.80
C ILE A 416 -5.81 3.26 -32.53
N GLN A 417 -5.04 3.80 -31.57
CA GLN A 417 -4.99 5.21 -31.25
C GLN A 417 -4.19 6.03 -32.29
N LYS A 418 -3.59 5.37 -33.29
CA LYS A 418 -2.75 5.96 -34.35
C LYS A 418 -1.47 6.60 -33.79
N ALA A 419 -0.86 5.98 -32.78
CA ALA A 419 0.43 6.42 -32.27
C ALA A 419 1.52 6.26 -33.33
N THR A 420 2.40 7.25 -33.44
CA THR A 420 3.56 7.20 -34.34
C THR A 420 4.71 6.40 -33.73
N ALA A 421 5.61 5.86 -34.56
CA ALA A 421 6.82 5.16 -34.08
C ALA A 421 7.64 6.02 -33.12
N GLN A 422 7.74 7.34 -33.39
CA GLN A 422 8.42 8.28 -32.52
C GLN A 422 7.73 8.38 -31.14
N GLN A 423 6.39 8.39 -31.09
CA GLN A 423 5.66 8.41 -29.83
C GLN A 423 5.91 7.14 -29.02
N TYR A 424 5.94 5.96 -29.65
CA TYR A 424 6.26 4.70 -28.95
C TYR A 424 7.64 4.76 -28.30
N ILE A 425 8.68 5.13 -29.06
CA ILE A 425 10.07 5.15 -28.58
C ILE A 425 10.26 6.25 -27.54
N SER A 426 9.82 7.48 -27.82
CA SER A 426 10.01 8.62 -26.90
C SER A 426 9.27 8.37 -25.58
N THR A 427 8.04 7.82 -25.63
CA THR A 427 7.29 7.50 -24.42
C THR A 427 7.97 6.42 -23.60
N LEU A 428 8.53 5.37 -24.23
CA LEU A 428 9.24 4.32 -23.50
C LEU A 428 10.46 4.89 -22.78
N VAL A 429 11.29 5.69 -23.48
CA VAL A 429 12.48 6.30 -22.88
C VAL A 429 12.09 7.24 -21.72
N GLU A 430 11.07 8.07 -21.90
CA GLU A 430 10.58 8.98 -20.86
C GLU A 430 10.03 8.20 -19.66
N THR A 431 9.26 7.12 -19.90
CA THR A 431 8.72 6.28 -18.83
C THR A 431 9.84 5.63 -18.03
N VAL A 432 10.85 5.05 -18.67
CA VAL A 432 12.01 4.45 -17.98
C VAL A 432 12.73 5.52 -17.14
N LYS A 433 12.98 6.70 -17.69
CA LYS A 433 13.58 7.82 -16.94
C LYS A 433 12.72 8.23 -15.74
N GLN A 434 11.40 8.38 -15.95
CA GLN A 434 10.44 8.71 -14.89
C GLN A 434 10.45 7.69 -13.76
N MET A 435 10.54 6.40 -14.09
CA MET A 435 10.46 5.30 -13.12
C MET A 435 11.81 4.90 -12.50
N THR A 436 12.94 5.49 -12.94
CA THR A 436 14.29 5.11 -12.48
C THR A 436 14.40 5.13 -10.94
N GLN A 437 13.90 6.17 -10.28
CA GLN A 437 13.94 6.24 -8.80
C GLN A 437 13.10 5.17 -8.14
N THR A 438 11.94 4.86 -8.70
CA THR A 438 11.06 3.79 -8.23
C THR A 438 11.71 2.41 -8.40
N MET A 439 12.39 2.19 -9.54
CA MET A 439 13.12 0.95 -9.81
C MET A 439 14.23 0.73 -8.78
N ILE A 440 15.07 1.75 -8.53
CA ILE A 440 16.13 1.68 -7.52
C ILE A 440 15.54 1.43 -6.12
N THR A 441 14.44 2.10 -5.79
CA THR A 441 13.74 1.87 -4.51
C THR A 441 13.29 0.42 -4.38
N MET A 442 12.66 -0.17 -5.40
CA MET A 442 12.20 -1.57 -5.38
C MET A 442 13.36 -2.55 -5.21
N LEU A 443 14.47 -2.36 -5.95
CA LEU A 443 15.68 -3.16 -5.78
C LEU A 443 16.14 -3.13 -4.32
N CYS A 444 16.35 -1.94 -3.76
CA CYS A 444 16.90 -1.79 -2.40
C CYS A 444 15.95 -2.32 -1.31
N VAL A 445 14.64 -2.08 -1.43
CA VAL A 445 13.66 -2.51 -0.41
C VAL A 445 13.50 -4.02 -0.41
N LEU A 446 13.43 -4.67 -1.59
CA LEU A 446 13.36 -6.14 -1.69
C LEU A 446 14.68 -6.80 -1.27
N GLY A 447 15.83 -6.22 -1.64
CA GLY A 447 17.13 -6.67 -1.15
C GLY A 447 17.22 -6.59 0.38
N CYS A 448 16.81 -5.48 0.98
CA CYS A 448 16.74 -5.30 2.42
C CYS A 448 15.83 -6.34 3.10
N ALA A 449 14.62 -6.56 2.55
CA ALA A 449 13.67 -7.53 3.09
C ALA A 449 14.22 -8.98 3.07
N LYS A 450 14.92 -9.36 2.00
CA LYS A 450 15.56 -10.69 1.90
C LYS A 450 16.70 -10.84 2.89
N VAL A 451 17.56 -9.83 3.06
CA VAL A 451 18.60 -9.83 4.09
C VAL A 451 17.99 -9.96 5.49
N MET A 452 16.99 -9.14 5.82
CA MET A 452 16.30 -9.19 7.11
C MET A 452 15.60 -10.54 7.35
N GLY A 453 15.05 -11.16 6.30
CA GLY A 453 14.37 -12.45 6.37
C GLY A 453 15.35 -13.58 6.70
N TYR A 454 16.40 -13.72 5.90
CA TYR A 454 17.39 -14.79 6.06
C TYR A 454 18.23 -14.64 7.33
N SER A 455 18.53 -13.42 7.77
CA SER A 455 19.28 -13.20 9.00
C SER A 455 18.49 -13.44 10.30
N GLY A 456 17.16 -13.56 10.26
CA GLY A 456 16.32 -13.70 11.46
C GLY A 456 15.92 -12.39 12.14
N MET A 457 16.24 -11.23 11.56
CA MET A 457 15.79 -9.93 12.08
C MET A 457 14.27 -9.84 12.15
N ILE A 458 13.57 -10.35 11.11
CA ILE A 458 12.10 -10.34 11.03
C ILE A 458 11.50 -11.19 12.15
N ALA A 459 12.05 -12.38 12.39
CA ALA A 459 11.61 -13.25 13.48
C ALA A 459 11.77 -12.57 14.86
N SER A 460 12.88 -11.87 15.08
CA SER A 460 13.13 -11.11 16.31
C SER A 460 12.13 -9.97 16.52
N ILE A 461 11.76 -9.26 15.44
CA ILE A 461 10.74 -8.20 15.47
C ILE A 461 9.37 -8.78 15.84
N ALA A 462 8.96 -9.86 15.18
CA ALA A 462 7.67 -10.51 15.41
C ALA A 462 7.58 -11.09 16.83
N ALA A 463 8.61 -11.81 17.29
CA ALA A 463 8.64 -12.41 18.62
C ALA A 463 8.45 -11.37 19.72
N PHE A 464 9.20 -10.26 19.68
CA PHE A 464 9.04 -9.20 20.67
C PHE A 464 7.67 -8.50 20.57
N ALA A 465 7.19 -8.19 19.37
CA ALA A 465 5.88 -7.57 19.20
C ALA A 465 4.77 -8.45 19.80
N ILE A 466 4.83 -9.77 19.62
CA ILE A 466 3.86 -10.73 20.18
C ILE A 466 4.06 -10.86 21.69
N SER A 467 5.28 -10.88 22.21
CA SER A 467 5.52 -10.96 23.66
C SER A 467 4.85 -9.82 24.43
N VAL A 468 4.73 -8.64 23.78
CA VAL A 468 4.08 -7.45 24.36
C VAL A 468 2.58 -7.42 24.13
N THR A 469 2.10 -7.83 22.95
CA THR A 469 0.70 -7.69 22.55
C THR A 469 -0.11 -8.98 22.74
N GLY A 470 0.54 -10.13 22.75
CA GLY A 470 -0.10 -11.44 22.83
C GLY A 470 -1.15 -11.64 21.74
N SER A 471 -2.30 -12.17 22.10
CA SER A 471 -3.45 -12.39 21.19
C SER A 471 -4.07 -11.10 20.63
N PHE A 472 -3.67 -9.91 21.13
CA PHE A 472 -4.12 -8.61 20.61
C PHE A 472 -3.27 -8.11 19.44
N TYR A 473 -2.22 -8.83 19.03
CA TYR A 473 -1.38 -8.45 17.88
C TYR A 473 -2.17 -8.08 16.60
N PRO A 474 -3.27 -8.77 16.23
CA PRO A 474 -4.04 -8.41 15.05
C PRO A 474 -4.54 -6.95 15.04
N ILE A 475 -4.77 -6.34 16.22
CA ILE A 475 -5.14 -4.91 16.33
C ILE A 475 -4.00 -4.01 15.84
N VAL A 476 -2.75 -4.41 16.09
CA VAL A 476 -1.54 -3.64 15.77
C VAL A 476 -1.11 -3.82 14.31
N ALA A 477 -1.41 -4.98 13.72
CA ALA A 477 -1.00 -5.33 12.37
C ALA A 477 -1.36 -4.27 11.29
N PRO A 478 -2.59 -3.72 11.22
CA PRO A 478 -2.92 -2.65 10.28
C PRO A 478 -2.12 -1.36 10.50
N TRP A 479 -1.74 -1.04 11.75
CA TRP A 479 -0.95 0.15 12.05
C TRP A 479 0.45 0.08 11.46
N LEU A 480 1.06 -1.11 11.40
CA LEU A 480 2.35 -1.31 10.74
C LEU A 480 2.22 -1.07 9.23
N GLY A 481 1.18 -1.59 8.60
CA GLY A 481 0.89 -1.33 7.18
C GLY A 481 0.63 0.15 6.90
N CYS A 482 -0.12 0.81 7.77
CA CYS A 482 -0.38 2.25 7.72
C CYS A 482 0.92 3.06 7.83
N LEU A 483 1.75 2.76 8.83
CA LEU A 483 3.05 3.41 9.05
C LEU A 483 3.98 3.25 7.83
N GLY A 484 4.10 2.02 7.32
CA GLY A 484 4.93 1.75 6.15
C GLY A 484 4.51 2.56 4.94
N THR A 485 3.21 2.67 4.68
CA THR A 485 2.69 3.44 3.55
C THR A 485 2.74 4.94 3.80
N PHE A 486 2.47 5.39 5.02
CA PHE A 486 2.63 6.80 5.40
C PHE A 486 4.03 7.30 5.09
N VAL A 487 5.05 6.53 5.47
CA VAL A 487 6.46 6.92 5.33
C VAL A 487 6.92 6.83 3.87
N THR A 488 6.61 5.73 3.18
CA THR A 488 7.13 5.46 1.83
C THR A 488 6.27 6.00 0.70
N GLY A 489 5.00 6.30 0.98
CA GLY A 489 4.00 6.65 -0.03
C GLY A 489 3.58 5.46 -0.91
N SER A 490 4.05 4.24 -0.62
CA SER A 490 3.92 3.06 -1.48
C SER A 490 3.36 1.86 -0.72
N GLY A 491 2.24 1.32 -1.20
CA GLY A 491 1.68 0.08 -0.65
C GLY A 491 2.59 -1.12 -0.87
N THR A 492 3.28 -1.19 -2.00
CA THR A 492 4.27 -2.25 -2.29
C THR A 492 5.41 -2.23 -1.29
N SER A 493 6.01 -1.06 -1.06
CA SER A 493 7.10 -0.92 -0.10
C SER A 493 6.67 -1.27 1.32
N SER A 494 5.46 -0.87 1.73
CA SER A 494 4.90 -1.24 3.03
C SER A 494 4.71 -2.75 3.17
N GLY A 495 4.18 -3.41 2.12
CA GLY A 495 4.03 -4.86 2.07
C GLY A 495 5.36 -5.60 2.22
N VAL A 496 6.39 -5.13 1.51
CA VAL A 496 7.74 -5.74 1.57
C VAL A 496 8.38 -5.55 2.94
N LEU A 497 8.23 -4.37 3.55
CA LEU A 497 8.85 -4.06 4.86
C LEU A 497 8.21 -4.80 6.02
N PHE A 498 6.89 -4.94 6.04
CA PHE A 498 6.17 -5.46 7.19
C PHE A 498 5.43 -6.77 6.96
N GLY A 499 5.25 -7.18 5.69
CA GLY A 499 4.51 -8.41 5.39
C GLY A 499 5.13 -9.66 5.99
N ALA A 500 6.46 -9.76 5.97
CA ALA A 500 7.16 -10.88 6.58
C ALA A 500 7.06 -10.88 8.12
N VAL A 501 6.96 -9.70 8.76
CA VAL A 501 6.65 -9.61 10.20
C VAL A 501 5.26 -10.16 10.49
N GLN A 502 4.27 -9.86 9.65
CA GLN A 502 2.91 -10.39 9.78
C GLN A 502 2.86 -11.90 9.59
N SER A 503 3.64 -12.43 8.63
CA SER A 503 3.77 -13.87 8.39
C SER A 503 4.34 -14.59 9.61
N SER A 504 5.46 -14.10 10.14
CA SER A 504 6.10 -14.65 11.34
C SER A 504 5.21 -14.53 12.58
N ALA A 505 4.43 -13.45 12.69
CA ALA A 505 3.44 -13.30 13.76
C ALA A 505 2.30 -14.31 13.62
N ALA A 506 1.82 -14.58 12.41
CA ALA A 506 0.80 -15.60 12.17
C ALA A 506 1.26 -16.99 12.59
N GLU A 507 2.48 -17.37 12.24
CA GLU A 507 3.08 -18.65 12.64
C GLU A 507 3.18 -18.78 14.16
N THR A 508 3.67 -17.74 14.85
CA THR A 508 3.83 -17.75 16.31
C THR A 508 2.48 -17.82 17.04
N LEU A 509 1.46 -17.11 16.53
CA LEU A 509 0.11 -17.10 17.12
C LEU A 509 -0.76 -18.27 16.65
N GLN A 510 -0.25 -19.12 15.75
CA GLN A 510 -1.01 -20.22 15.11
C GLN A 510 -2.32 -19.73 14.47
N SER A 511 -2.29 -18.52 13.90
CA SER A 511 -3.42 -17.90 13.22
C SER A 511 -3.30 -18.02 11.70
N ASN A 512 -4.39 -17.72 10.97
CA ASN A 512 -4.40 -17.79 9.52
C ASN A 512 -3.41 -16.79 8.91
N ILE A 513 -2.41 -17.30 8.20
CA ILE A 513 -1.36 -16.49 7.57
C ILE A 513 -1.90 -15.49 6.54
N TYR A 514 -2.89 -15.90 5.73
CA TYR A 514 -3.50 -15.01 4.73
C TYR A 514 -4.28 -13.88 5.39
N TRP A 515 -4.99 -14.18 6.50
CA TRP A 515 -5.67 -13.15 7.28
C TRP A 515 -4.67 -12.15 7.83
N MET A 516 -3.65 -12.62 8.54
CA MET A 516 -2.66 -11.76 9.20
C MET A 516 -1.85 -10.92 8.21
N VAL A 517 -1.35 -11.52 7.14
CA VAL A 517 -0.62 -10.80 6.08
C VAL A 517 -1.53 -9.80 5.37
N GLY A 518 -2.80 -10.14 5.16
CA GLY A 518 -3.81 -9.24 4.61
C GLY A 518 -4.03 -7.98 5.45
N LEU A 519 -3.90 -8.05 6.78
CA LEU A 519 -4.03 -6.89 7.67
C LEU A 519 -2.99 -5.80 7.41
N ASN A 520 -1.79 -6.17 6.95
CA ASN A 520 -0.82 -5.18 6.50
C ASN A 520 -1.36 -4.36 5.32
N SER A 521 -1.92 -5.04 4.33
CA SER A 521 -2.51 -4.41 3.15
C SER A 521 -3.76 -3.59 3.50
N LEU A 522 -4.53 -4.03 4.48
CA LEU A 522 -5.64 -3.26 5.03
C LEU A 522 -5.16 -1.91 5.56
N GLY A 523 -4.10 -1.90 6.37
CA GLY A 523 -3.49 -0.68 6.91
C GLY A 523 -2.89 0.25 5.84
N VAL A 524 -2.40 -0.30 4.73
CA VAL A 524 -1.91 0.46 3.57
C VAL A 524 -2.95 1.48 3.11
N ALA A 525 -4.23 1.11 3.10
CA ALA A 525 -5.31 2.00 2.66
C ALA A 525 -5.40 3.29 3.48
N ALA A 526 -5.28 3.21 4.80
CA ALA A 526 -5.29 4.39 5.67
C ALA A 526 -3.99 5.22 5.52
N GLY A 527 -2.82 4.55 5.47
CA GLY A 527 -1.52 5.21 5.33
C GLY A 527 -1.38 5.99 4.03
N LYS A 528 -1.96 5.49 2.94
CA LYS A 528 -1.93 6.14 1.63
C LYS A 528 -2.64 7.50 1.64
N MET A 529 -3.74 7.62 2.37
CA MET A 529 -4.51 8.87 2.47
C MET A 529 -3.69 10.02 3.06
N ILE A 530 -2.86 9.72 4.05
CA ILE A 530 -2.09 10.73 4.82
C ILE A 530 -0.61 10.81 4.41
N SER A 531 -0.17 9.99 3.47
CA SER A 531 1.23 9.99 3.03
C SER A 531 1.64 11.36 2.50
N PRO A 532 2.76 11.95 2.99
CA PRO A 532 3.28 13.22 2.50
C PRO A 532 3.48 13.25 0.99
N GLN A 533 3.92 12.13 0.40
CA GLN A 533 4.09 12.00 -1.05
C GLN A 533 2.74 12.11 -1.79
N SER A 534 1.69 11.44 -1.30
CA SER A 534 0.37 11.51 -1.92
C SER A 534 -0.24 12.90 -1.81
N ILE A 535 -0.04 13.57 -0.67
CA ILE A 535 -0.49 14.95 -0.43
C ILE A 535 0.21 15.92 -1.39
N ALA A 536 1.54 15.82 -1.50
CA ALA A 536 2.31 16.68 -2.41
C ALA A 536 1.90 16.49 -3.89
N ILE A 537 1.64 15.24 -4.32
CA ILE A 537 1.15 14.95 -5.67
C ILE A 537 -0.25 15.56 -5.89
N ALA A 538 -1.15 15.41 -4.92
CA ALA A 538 -2.49 15.98 -4.99
C ALA A 538 -2.45 17.51 -5.14
N LEU A 539 -1.71 18.18 -4.27
CA LEU A 539 -1.59 19.65 -4.28
C LEU A 539 -0.89 20.18 -5.55
N SER A 540 0.13 19.46 -6.02
CA SER A 540 0.82 19.82 -7.25
C SER A 540 -0.09 19.75 -8.48
N SER A 541 -1.04 18.83 -8.51
CA SER A 541 -1.97 18.64 -9.62
C SER A 541 -3.04 19.74 -9.75
N VAL A 542 -3.21 20.54 -8.71
CA VAL A 542 -4.21 21.61 -8.61
C VAL A 542 -3.60 22.99 -8.30
N ASP A 543 -2.28 23.13 -8.49
CA ASP A 543 -1.49 24.36 -8.29
C ASP A 543 -1.63 24.96 -6.87
N ARG A 544 -1.64 24.09 -5.84
CA ARG A 544 -1.74 24.48 -4.41
C ARG A 544 -0.56 24.00 -3.56
N GLN A 545 0.65 24.00 -4.13
CA GLN A 545 1.88 23.63 -3.42
C GLN A 545 2.06 24.50 -2.18
N GLY A 546 2.51 23.89 -1.07
CA GLY A 546 2.72 24.57 0.22
C GLY A 546 1.50 24.56 1.15
N GLU A 547 0.34 24.04 0.72
CA GLU A 547 -0.83 23.86 1.59
C GLU A 547 -0.91 22.46 2.23
N ASP A 548 0.23 21.74 2.30
CA ASP A 548 0.32 20.35 2.78
C ASP A 548 -0.30 20.17 4.16
N SER A 549 0.02 21.06 5.11
CA SER A 549 -0.51 21.00 6.48
C SER A 549 -2.03 21.21 6.53
N LYS A 550 -2.58 22.05 5.65
CA LYS A 550 -4.03 22.29 5.58
C LYS A 550 -4.75 21.06 5.05
N LEU A 551 -4.23 20.46 3.97
CA LEU A 551 -4.82 19.25 3.40
C LEU A 551 -4.68 18.07 4.35
N LEU A 552 -3.51 17.88 4.96
CA LEU A 552 -3.27 16.82 5.93
C LEU A 552 -4.25 16.90 7.10
N SER A 553 -4.48 18.11 7.66
CA SER A 553 -5.42 18.28 8.76
C SER A 553 -6.87 17.92 8.40
N LYS A 554 -7.26 18.08 7.14
CA LYS A 554 -8.58 17.65 6.63
C LYS A 554 -8.68 16.15 6.42
N VAL A 555 -7.58 15.47 6.04
CA VAL A 555 -7.55 14.02 5.73
C VAL A 555 -7.40 13.15 6.99
N ILE A 556 -6.61 13.59 7.99
CA ILE A 556 -6.32 12.85 9.23
C ILE A 556 -7.58 12.25 9.89
N PRO A 557 -8.70 12.98 10.09
CA PRO A 557 -9.87 12.41 10.75
C PRO A 557 -10.41 11.16 10.05
N TYR A 558 -10.39 11.13 8.71
CA TYR A 558 -10.83 9.98 7.91
C TYR A 558 -9.85 8.82 8.00
N ALA A 559 -8.54 9.09 7.94
CA ALA A 559 -7.52 8.07 8.09
C ALA A 559 -7.55 7.43 9.49
N VAL A 560 -7.74 8.24 10.55
CA VAL A 560 -7.89 7.74 11.92
C VAL A 560 -9.16 6.91 12.06
N PHE A 561 -10.27 7.36 11.51
CA PHE A 561 -11.51 6.59 11.50
C PHE A 561 -11.34 5.24 10.79
N PHE A 562 -10.66 5.22 9.64
CA PHE A 562 -10.38 4.00 8.89
C PHE A 562 -9.49 3.05 9.69
N ILE A 563 -8.35 3.52 10.22
CA ILE A 563 -7.42 2.64 10.93
C ILE A 563 -8.02 2.05 12.21
N VAL A 564 -8.84 2.81 12.93
CA VAL A 564 -9.57 2.30 14.11
C VAL A 564 -10.57 1.21 13.71
N LEU A 565 -11.36 1.44 12.65
CA LEU A 565 -12.30 0.45 12.13
C LEU A 565 -11.56 -0.80 11.60
N MET A 566 -10.41 -0.60 10.93
CA MET A 566 -9.53 -1.70 10.48
C MET A 566 -9.02 -2.53 11.65
N SER A 567 -8.64 -1.92 12.77
CA SER A 567 -8.21 -2.63 13.97
C SER A 567 -9.33 -3.49 14.58
N VAL A 568 -10.57 -3.00 14.55
CA VAL A 568 -11.73 -3.78 15.00
C VAL A 568 -11.98 -4.97 14.08
N ILE A 569 -11.97 -4.76 12.76
CA ILE A 569 -12.13 -5.82 11.76
C ILE A 569 -11.01 -6.86 11.88
N ALA A 570 -9.77 -6.41 12.09
CA ALA A 570 -8.61 -7.26 12.26
C ALA A 570 -8.77 -8.21 13.46
N PHE A 571 -9.19 -7.67 14.60
CA PHE A 571 -9.38 -8.43 15.83
C PHE A 571 -10.57 -9.39 15.73
N VAL A 572 -11.72 -8.87 15.31
CA VAL A 572 -12.94 -9.68 15.18
C VAL A 572 -12.76 -10.78 14.13
N GLY A 573 -12.19 -10.44 12.97
CA GLY A 573 -11.98 -11.42 11.90
C GLY A 573 -11.00 -12.53 12.28
N ASN A 574 -9.97 -12.24 13.09
CA ASN A 574 -9.04 -13.26 13.57
C ASN A 574 -9.70 -14.31 14.49
N MET A 575 -10.93 -14.07 14.95
CA MET A 575 -11.70 -15.08 15.71
C MET A 575 -12.42 -16.08 14.79
N PHE A 576 -12.59 -15.74 13.50
CA PHE A 576 -13.35 -16.55 12.54
C PHE A 576 -12.45 -17.19 11.46
N PHE A 577 -11.28 -16.66 11.23
CA PHE A 577 -10.28 -17.13 10.28
C PHE A 577 -9.07 -17.71 11.00
#